data_eb0792635df614b76842f35491c89bb5
#
_entry.id   eb0792635df614b76842f35491c89bb5
#
_cell.length_a   1.000
_cell.length_b   1.000
_cell.length_c   1.000
_cell.angle_alpha   90.00
_cell.angle_beta   90.00
_cell.angle_gamma   90.00
#
_symmetry.space_group_name_H-M   'P 1'
#
loop_
_entity.id
_entity.type
_entity.pdbx_description
1 polymer ?
#
loop_
_entity_poly.entity_id
_entity_poly.type
_entity_poly.pdbx_seq_one_letter_code
_entity_poly.pdbx_strand_id
1 'polypeptide(L)'
;FFSIQGFAAGCPDGSEPVKSLSADGTYFVYNCSEPVSTPEASYPPGAPLIVSDFRDTLDGKGRMRDQIHQGIDIAGNKGQLILAASDGKVLEATVEKCWGPTIAIDHGKGLDGKKIIALYGHLGEMLVTSNEQVTRGQPIGSLGDNQDIFDCIGGLRHLHFQIGRNYRDLNNKWFYWGWAYFLKDGNKGVNPHLYWSDGPNKVTCFKPNTKYKLGSLTYPVPC
;
A
#
# COMPACT_ATOMS: atom_id res chain seq x y z
N PHE A 1 -49.61 10.16 -5.42
CA PHE A 1 -48.20 9.93 -5.02
C PHE A 1 -48.13 8.62 -4.27
N PHE A 2 -47.71 7.52 -4.93
CA PHE A 2 -47.42 6.24 -4.28
C PHE A 2 -45.93 6.23 -3.94
N SER A 3 -45.63 6.25 -2.63
CA SER A 3 -44.28 5.99 -2.13
C SER A 3 -44.05 4.48 -2.21
N ILE A 4 -43.22 4.03 -3.13
CA ILE A 4 -42.71 2.67 -3.13
C ILE A 4 -41.58 2.64 -2.09
N GLN A 5 -41.87 2.22 -0.87
CA GLN A 5 -40.85 1.76 0.07
C GLN A 5 -40.33 0.43 -0.45
N GLY A 6 -39.17 0.47 -1.12
CA GLY A 6 -38.43 -0.72 -1.44
C GLY A 6 -37.91 -1.36 -0.15
N PHE A 7 -38.50 -2.46 0.28
CA PHE A 7 -37.91 -3.33 1.28
C PHE A 7 -36.60 -3.88 0.68
N ALA A 8 -35.48 -3.59 1.33
CA ALA A 8 -34.26 -4.34 1.09
C ALA A 8 -34.53 -5.77 1.55
N ALA A 9 -34.93 -6.64 0.62
CA ALA A 9 -35.01 -8.06 0.89
C ALA A 9 -33.59 -8.56 1.14
N GLY A 10 -33.36 -9.20 2.28
CA GLY A 10 -32.12 -9.94 2.54
C GLY A 10 -31.86 -10.98 1.45
N CYS A 11 -30.65 -11.48 1.37
CA CYS A 11 -30.29 -12.53 0.42
C CYS A 11 -31.05 -13.82 0.69
N PRO A 12 -31.28 -14.69 -0.33
CA PRO A 12 -32.04 -15.94 -0.16
C PRO A 12 -31.48 -16.89 0.89
N ASP A 13 -30.20 -16.79 1.22
CA ASP A 13 -29.49 -17.54 2.27
C ASP A 13 -29.56 -16.86 3.65
N GLY A 14 -30.26 -15.72 3.75
CA GLY A 14 -30.39 -14.93 4.98
C GLY A 14 -29.23 -13.99 5.25
N SER A 15 -28.24 -13.89 4.36
CA SER A 15 -27.15 -12.91 4.47
C SER A 15 -27.61 -11.49 4.07
N GLU A 16 -26.86 -10.48 4.49
CA GLU A 16 -27.06 -9.11 4.06
C GLU A 16 -26.46 -8.90 2.64
N PRO A 17 -27.18 -8.19 1.74
CA PRO A 17 -26.63 -7.88 0.43
C PRO A 17 -25.35 -7.04 0.52
N VAL A 18 -24.32 -7.45 -0.20
CA VAL A 18 -23.06 -6.70 -0.27
C VAL A 18 -23.22 -5.54 -1.25
N LYS A 19 -22.97 -4.33 -0.76
CA LYS A 19 -22.95 -3.11 -1.55
C LYS A 19 -21.65 -3.03 -2.36
N SER A 20 -21.74 -2.98 -3.67
CA SER A 20 -20.62 -2.77 -4.58
C SER A 20 -20.90 -1.63 -5.56
N LEU A 21 -19.85 -1.09 -6.20
CA LEU A 21 -20.02 -0.17 -7.32
C LEU A 21 -20.33 -0.93 -8.60
N SER A 22 -21.21 -0.38 -9.43
CA SER A 22 -21.44 -0.87 -10.81
C SER A 22 -20.11 -0.91 -11.59
N ALA A 23 -20.03 -1.72 -12.63
CA ALA A 23 -18.82 -1.88 -13.44
C ALA A 23 -18.32 -0.56 -14.06
N ASP A 24 -19.22 0.40 -14.30
CA ASP A 24 -18.92 1.74 -14.82
C ASP A 24 -18.66 2.77 -13.69
N GLY A 25 -18.81 2.37 -12.41
CA GLY A 25 -18.56 3.21 -11.24
C GLY A 25 -19.62 4.29 -10.99
N THR A 26 -20.78 4.26 -11.65
CA THR A 26 -21.76 5.36 -11.62
C THR A 26 -22.83 5.20 -10.53
N TYR A 27 -23.12 3.96 -10.08
CA TYR A 27 -24.12 3.70 -9.04
C TYR A 27 -23.75 2.50 -8.17
N PHE A 28 -24.42 2.35 -7.04
CA PHE A 28 -24.22 1.20 -6.17
C PHE A 28 -25.18 0.08 -6.54
N VAL A 29 -24.65 -1.15 -6.59
CA VAL A 29 -25.42 -2.39 -6.70
C VAL A 29 -25.34 -3.17 -5.39
N TYR A 30 -26.42 -3.85 -5.04
CA TYR A 30 -26.50 -4.75 -3.89
C TYR A 30 -26.62 -6.16 -4.42
N ASN A 31 -25.62 -6.98 -4.19
CA ASN A 31 -25.55 -8.36 -4.68
C ASN A 31 -25.62 -9.35 -3.52
N CYS A 32 -26.36 -10.40 -3.71
CA CYS A 32 -26.41 -11.55 -2.81
C CYS A 32 -25.37 -12.63 -3.17
N SER A 33 -24.42 -12.32 -4.03
CA SER A 33 -23.30 -13.21 -4.29
C SER A 33 -22.29 -13.11 -3.16
N GLU A 34 -21.71 -14.25 -2.78
CA GLU A 34 -20.51 -14.33 -1.95
C GLU A 34 -19.59 -13.18 -2.28
N PRO A 35 -18.98 -12.50 -1.27
CA PRO A 35 -17.96 -11.53 -1.55
C PRO A 35 -16.96 -12.21 -2.47
N VAL A 36 -16.75 -11.64 -3.66
CA VAL A 36 -15.66 -12.10 -4.53
C VAL A 36 -14.41 -11.97 -3.67
N SER A 37 -14.00 -13.08 -3.06
CA SER A 37 -12.78 -13.12 -2.29
C SER A 37 -11.69 -12.66 -3.26
N THR A 38 -11.18 -11.45 -3.06
CA THR A 38 -9.93 -11.07 -3.74
C THR A 38 -8.98 -12.21 -3.44
N PRO A 39 -8.40 -12.86 -4.46
CA PRO A 39 -7.51 -13.99 -4.21
C PRO A 39 -6.47 -13.57 -3.19
N GLU A 40 -6.41 -14.33 -2.09
CA GLU A 40 -5.47 -14.07 -1.01
C GLU A 40 -4.05 -14.04 -1.59
N ALA A 41 -3.22 -13.13 -1.08
CA ALA A 41 -1.84 -13.02 -1.55
C ALA A 41 -1.08 -14.31 -1.20
N SER A 42 -0.42 -14.91 -2.18
CA SER A 42 0.47 -16.05 -1.95
C SER A 42 1.89 -15.57 -1.66
N TYR A 43 2.52 -16.19 -0.67
CA TYR A 43 3.85 -15.83 -0.19
C TYR A 43 4.87 -16.92 -0.51
N PRO A 44 6.05 -16.55 -1.00
CA PRO A 44 7.17 -17.49 -1.05
C PRO A 44 7.66 -17.79 0.37
N PRO A 45 8.32 -18.96 0.58
CA PRO A 45 8.91 -19.31 1.86
C PRO A 45 9.84 -18.21 2.39
N GLY A 46 9.69 -17.87 3.68
CA GLY A 46 10.53 -16.87 4.35
C GLY A 46 10.06 -15.41 4.20
N ALA A 47 9.10 -15.12 3.33
CA ALA A 47 8.58 -13.76 3.19
C ALA A 47 7.86 -13.31 4.47
N PRO A 48 8.20 -12.13 5.04
CA PRO A 48 7.43 -11.54 6.12
C PRO A 48 5.96 -11.35 5.73
N LEU A 49 5.06 -11.54 6.70
CA LEU A 49 3.62 -11.46 6.45
C LEU A 49 3.13 -10.01 6.32
N ILE A 50 2.15 -9.81 5.48
CA ILE A 50 1.31 -8.61 5.48
C ILE A 50 0.32 -8.76 6.64
N VAL A 51 0.37 -7.83 7.59
CA VAL A 51 -0.46 -7.84 8.81
C VAL A 51 -1.68 -6.95 8.69
N SER A 52 -1.74 -6.10 7.67
CA SER A 52 -2.92 -5.35 7.25
C SER A 52 -2.82 -5.10 5.76
N ASP A 53 -3.83 -5.50 5.01
CA ASP A 53 -3.80 -5.51 3.56
C ASP A 53 -4.43 -4.24 2.96
N PHE A 54 -4.31 -4.13 1.64
CA PHE A 54 -4.90 -3.04 0.86
C PHE A 54 -6.43 -3.06 0.99
N ARG A 55 -6.99 -1.92 1.37
CA ARG A 55 -8.42 -1.72 1.66
C ARG A 55 -8.92 -2.32 2.99
N ASP A 56 -8.05 -2.81 3.83
CA ASP A 56 -8.45 -3.22 5.17
C ASP A 56 -9.09 -2.07 5.96
N THR A 57 -10.15 -2.40 6.67
CA THR A 57 -10.84 -1.50 7.60
C THR A 57 -10.31 -1.61 9.02
N LEU A 58 -9.55 -2.66 9.30
CA LEU A 58 -8.88 -2.90 10.57
C LEU A 58 -7.37 -2.69 10.44
N ASP A 59 -6.74 -2.21 11.51
CA ASP A 59 -5.28 -2.16 11.60
C ASP A 59 -4.70 -3.53 12.02
N GLY A 60 -3.37 -3.66 12.02
CA GLY A 60 -2.70 -4.90 12.41
C GLY A 60 -2.93 -5.36 13.86
N LYS A 61 -3.62 -4.57 14.68
CA LYS A 61 -4.08 -4.92 16.04
C LYS A 61 -5.58 -5.21 16.11
N GLY A 62 -6.27 -5.24 14.97
CA GLY A 62 -7.72 -5.48 14.89
C GLY A 62 -8.58 -4.28 15.31
N ARG A 63 -8.03 -3.07 15.36
CA ARG A 63 -8.80 -1.85 15.66
C ARG A 63 -9.32 -1.21 14.39
N MET A 64 -10.52 -0.65 14.43
CA MET A 64 -11.10 0.08 13.28
C MET A 64 -10.20 1.27 12.90
N ARG A 65 -9.93 1.39 11.61
CA ARG A 65 -9.22 2.53 11.02
C ARG A 65 -10.20 3.68 10.78
N ASP A 66 -9.74 4.91 10.97
CA ASP A 66 -10.50 6.13 10.59
C ASP A 66 -10.62 6.26 9.07
N GLN A 67 -9.70 5.67 8.31
CA GLN A 67 -9.68 5.65 6.86
C GLN A 67 -9.30 4.26 6.36
N ILE A 68 -9.89 3.84 5.25
CA ILE A 68 -9.54 2.58 4.57
C ILE A 68 -8.04 2.58 4.25
N HIS A 69 -7.38 1.45 4.51
CA HIS A 69 -5.95 1.26 4.27
C HIS A 69 -5.59 1.46 2.80
N GLN A 70 -4.64 2.36 2.52
CA GLN A 70 -4.26 2.74 1.16
C GLN A 70 -3.03 1.97 0.63
N GLY A 71 -2.42 1.14 1.45
CA GLY A 71 -1.24 0.34 1.15
C GLY A 71 -1.32 -1.05 1.75
N ILE A 72 -0.17 -1.64 2.02
CA ILE A 72 0.00 -2.88 2.78
C ILE A 72 0.97 -2.64 3.93
N ASP A 73 0.70 -3.23 5.08
CA ASP A 73 1.57 -3.19 6.26
C ASP A 73 2.32 -4.51 6.39
N ILE A 74 3.63 -4.48 6.21
CA ILE A 74 4.49 -5.66 6.23
C ILE A 74 5.18 -5.74 7.59
N ALA A 75 4.89 -6.80 8.35
CA ALA A 75 5.52 -7.03 9.66
C ALA A 75 7.04 -7.11 9.56
N GLY A 76 7.72 -6.59 10.57
CA GLY A 76 9.18 -6.66 10.59
C GLY A 76 9.80 -6.44 11.96
N ASN A 77 11.10 -6.73 12.04
CA ASN A 77 11.92 -6.57 13.22
C ASN A 77 12.73 -5.27 13.19
N LYS A 78 13.17 -4.79 14.35
CA LYS A 78 14.12 -3.67 14.42
C LYS A 78 15.37 -3.98 13.59
N GLY A 79 15.80 -3.00 12.79
CA GLY A 79 16.97 -3.14 11.92
C GLY A 79 16.72 -3.95 10.63
N GLN A 80 15.50 -4.48 10.42
CA GLN A 80 15.17 -5.15 9.17
C GLN A 80 15.33 -4.18 8.00
N LEU A 81 16.11 -4.60 7.00
CA LEU A 81 16.33 -3.79 5.80
C LEU A 81 15.04 -3.61 5.01
N ILE A 82 14.90 -2.44 4.45
CA ILE A 82 13.87 -2.08 3.48
C ILE A 82 14.56 -1.92 2.12
N LEU A 83 14.00 -2.56 1.11
CA LEU A 83 14.56 -2.65 -0.23
C LEU A 83 13.73 -1.83 -1.22
N ALA A 84 14.38 -1.21 -2.20
CA ALA A 84 13.68 -0.61 -3.32
C ALA A 84 12.95 -1.71 -4.13
N ALA A 85 11.64 -1.57 -4.27
CA ALA A 85 10.78 -2.56 -4.94
C ALA A 85 11.02 -2.65 -6.45
N SER A 86 11.62 -1.63 -7.05
CA SER A 86 12.07 -1.56 -8.46
C SER A 86 13.15 -0.50 -8.60
N ASP A 87 13.76 -0.40 -9.78
CA ASP A 87 14.59 0.77 -10.12
C ASP A 87 13.76 2.04 -10.00
N GLY A 88 14.40 3.16 -9.67
CA GLY A 88 13.65 4.41 -9.55
C GLY A 88 14.51 5.59 -9.10
N LYS A 89 13.83 6.73 -8.94
CA LYS A 89 14.40 7.97 -8.44
C LYS A 89 13.73 8.34 -7.12
N VAL A 90 14.51 8.59 -6.08
CA VAL A 90 14.02 9.10 -4.80
C VAL A 90 13.50 10.52 -5.02
N LEU A 91 12.21 10.72 -4.80
CA LEU A 91 11.57 12.03 -4.85
C LEU A 91 11.78 12.78 -3.54
N GLU A 92 11.68 12.06 -2.43
CA GLU A 92 11.82 12.62 -1.09
C GLU A 92 12.26 11.53 -0.11
N ALA A 93 13.16 11.89 0.81
CA ALA A 93 13.50 11.14 2.00
C ALA A 93 13.41 12.13 3.18
N THR A 94 12.39 11.99 4.02
CA THR A 94 12.06 12.99 5.06
C THR A 94 11.43 12.35 6.28
N VAL A 95 11.44 13.05 7.40
CA VAL A 95 10.69 12.68 8.60
C VAL A 95 9.35 13.42 8.57
N GLU A 96 8.29 12.69 8.24
CA GLU A 96 6.93 13.24 8.27
C GLU A 96 6.36 13.08 9.68
N LYS A 97 5.65 14.10 10.15
CA LYS A 97 5.24 14.23 11.56
C LYS A 97 4.31 13.12 12.06
N CYS A 98 3.53 12.50 11.16
CA CYS A 98 2.58 11.44 11.50
C CYS A 98 3.14 10.04 11.21
N TRP A 99 3.86 9.89 10.09
CA TRP A 99 4.40 8.63 9.62
C TRP A 99 5.84 8.35 10.04
N GLY A 100 6.55 9.37 10.56
CA GLY A 100 7.97 9.26 10.84
C GLY A 100 8.83 9.26 9.58
N PRO A 101 10.03 8.67 9.63
CA PRO A 101 10.92 8.59 8.49
C PRO A 101 10.25 7.85 7.33
N THR A 102 10.19 8.51 6.18
CA THR A 102 9.46 8.03 5.00
C THR A 102 10.23 8.38 3.73
N ILE A 103 10.25 7.44 2.79
CA ILE A 103 10.86 7.61 1.47
C ILE A 103 9.78 7.50 0.41
N ALA A 104 9.75 8.45 -0.53
CA ALA A 104 8.92 8.42 -1.73
C ALA A 104 9.81 8.18 -2.96
N ILE A 105 9.50 7.16 -3.77
CA ILE A 105 10.29 6.81 -4.96
C ILE A 105 9.39 6.75 -6.19
N ASP A 106 9.82 7.44 -7.27
CA ASP A 106 9.23 7.29 -8.60
C ASP A 106 9.89 6.09 -9.30
N HIS A 107 9.13 5.00 -9.44
CA HIS A 107 9.56 3.77 -10.12
C HIS A 107 9.23 3.78 -11.63
N GLY A 108 8.82 4.92 -12.18
CA GLY A 108 8.46 5.04 -13.59
C GLY A 108 7.11 4.40 -13.91
N LYS A 109 7.02 3.69 -15.04
CA LYS A 109 5.77 3.07 -15.50
C LYS A 109 5.61 1.66 -14.97
N GLY A 110 4.47 1.37 -14.37
CA GLY A 110 4.07 0.04 -13.93
C GLY A 110 3.63 -0.87 -15.07
N LEU A 111 3.20 -2.09 -14.72
CA LEU A 111 2.72 -3.11 -15.67
C LEU A 111 1.54 -2.64 -16.52
N ASP A 112 0.76 -1.68 -16.04
CA ASP A 112 -0.37 -1.06 -16.72
C ASP A 112 0.00 0.18 -17.55
N GLY A 113 1.30 0.48 -17.65
CA GLY A 113 1.83 1.66 -18.36
C GLY A 113 1.65 2.99 -17.62
N LYS A 114 1.00 3.00 -16.45
CA LYS A 114 0.80 4.21 -15.64
C LYS A 114 1.96 4.38 -14.65
N LYS A 115 2.17 5.62 -14.21
CA LYS A 115 3.19 5.94 -13.23
C LYS A 115 3.00 5.19 -11.91
N ILE A 116 4.09 4.73 -11.31
CA ILE A 116 4.15 4.18 -9.96
C ILE A 116 5.03 5.08 -9.10
N ILE A 117 4.44 5.64 -8.06
CA ILE A 117 5.15 6.28 -6.96
C ILE A 117 4.92 5.43 -5.73
N ALA A 118 6.00 4.88 -5.16
CA ALA A 118 5.92 4.07 -3.96
C ALA A 118 6.33 4.89 -2.73
N LEU A 119 5.59 4.69 -1.64
CA LEU A 119 5.89 5.20 -0.32
C LEU A 119 6.37 4.05 0.56
N TYR A 120 7.46 4.29 1.27
CA TYR A 120 8.06 3.40 2.27
C TYR A 120 8.00 4.14 3.59
N GLY A 121 6.95 3.92 4.36
CA GLY A 121 6.67 4.63 5.61
C GLY A 121 7.11 3.89 6.86
N HIS A 122 7.19 4.61 7.97
CA HIS A 122 7.46 4.09 9.33
C HIS A 122 8.88 3.54 9.51
N LEU A 123 9.83 4.07 8.74
CA LEU A 123 11.22 3.64 8.82
C LEU A 123 11.88 4.08 10.15
N GLY A 124 12.96 3.40 10.53
CA GLY A 124 13.86 3.87 11.57
C GLY A 124 14.98 4.73 11.00
N GLU A 125 15.62 4.21 9.96
CA GLU A 125 16.74 4.86 9.29
C GLU A 125 16.47 4.94 7.80
N MET A 126 16.87 6.04 7.18
CA MET A 126 16.86 6.24 5.72
C MET A 126 18.30 6.19 5.22
N LEU A 127 18.58 5.31 4.27
CA LEU A 127 19.93 5.10 3.70
C LEU A 127 20.13 5.80 2.35
N VAL A 128 19.11 6.51 1.87
CA VAL A 128 19.12 7.25 0.61
C VAL A 128 18.64 8.68 0.82
N THR A 129 18.98 9.55 -0.13
CA THR A 129 18.62 10.97 -0.10
C THR A 129 17.77 11.35 -1.31
N SER A 130 17.09 12.50 -1.22
CA SER A 130 16.28 13.03 -2.34
C SER A 130 17.13 13.20 -3.60
N ASN A 131 16.54 12.88 -4.75
CA ASN A 131 17.15 12.87 -6.08
C ASN A 131 18.12 11.72 -6.39
N GLU A 132 18.42 10.85 -5.45
CA GLU A 132 19.24 9.66 -5.66
C GLU A 132 18.53 8.66 -6.60
N GLN A 133 19.32 8.00 -7.47
CA GLN A 133 18.87 6.87 -8.26
C GLN A 133 19.05 5.58 -7.43
N VAL A 134 18.04 4.76 -7.41
CA VAL A 134 18.07 3.46 -6.72
C VAL A 134 17.80 2.33 -7.70
N THR A 135 18.37 1.16 -7.42
CA THR A 135 18.12 -0.06 -8.17
C THR A 135 17.26 -1.02 -7.35
N ARG A 136 16.49 -1.86 -8.03
CA ARG A 136 15.68 -2.91 -7.40
C ARG A 136 16.53 -3.74 -6.43
N GLY A 137 15.99 -3.95 -5.22
CA GLY A 137 16.68 -4.71 -4.17
C GLY A 137 17.78 -3.96 -3.44
N GLN A 138 18.08 -2.71 -3.82
CA GLN A 138 19.00 -1.87 -3.07
C GLN A 138 18.41 -1.55 -1.69
N PRO A 139 19.17 -1.70 -0.58
CA PRO A 139 18.75 -1.20 0.73
C PRO A 139 18.56 0.32 0.69
N ILE A 140 17.36 0.76 1.07
CA ILE A 140 16.98 2.19 1.12
C ILE A 140 16.72 2.68 2.54
N GLY A 141 16.57 1.77 3.49
CA GLY A 141 16.34 2.10 4.90
C GLY A 141 16.26 0.85 5.75
N SER A 142 15.91 1.03 7.00
CA SER A 142 15.63 -0.05 7.95
C SER A 142 14.46 0.29 8.87
N LEU A 143 13.82 -0.71 9.47
CA LEU A 143 12.79 -0.50 10.49
C LEU A 143 13.41 -0.12 11.84
N GLY A 144 12.78 0.84 12.52
CA GLY A 144 13.18 1.32 13.85
C GLY A 144 12.19 0.96 14.96
N ASP A 145 12.35 1.62 16.12
CA ASP A 145 11.44 1.58 17.26
C ASP A 145 10.63 2.89 17.35
N ASN A 146 9.90 3.21 16.28
CA ASN A 146 9.19 4.48 16.15
C ASN A 146 7.68 4.39 16.42
N GLN A 147 7.18 3.18 16.73
CA GLN A 147 5.74 2.90 16.80
C GLN A 147 5.01 3.66 17.93
N ASP A 148 5.73 4.15 18.94
CA ASP A 148 5.19 4.95 20.03
C ASP A 148 5.59 6.44 19.93
N ILE A 149 6.29 6.84 18.85
CA ILE A 149 6.79 8.20 18.64
C ILE A 149 5.90 8.97 17.66
N PHE A 150 5.37 8.28 16.65
CA PHE A 150 4.57 8.89 15.58
C PHE A 150 3.15 8.36 15.58
N ASP A 151 2.17 9.26 15.60
CA ASP A 151 0.76 8.96 15.82
C ASP A 151 0.14 7.99 14.80
N CYS A 152 0.65 7.97 13.57
CA CYS A 152 0.08 7.17 12.48
C CYS A 152 0.68 5.76 12.33
N ILE A 153 1.63 5.34 13.18
CA ILE A 153 2.25 4.01 13.06
C ILE A 153 1.38 2.90 13.68
N GLY A 154 0.52 3.25 14.60
CA GLY A 154 -0.46 2.29 15.17
C GLY A 154 0.10 1.29 16.18
N GLY A 155 1.35 1.46 16.64
CA GLY A 155 1.94 0.70 17.76
C GLY A 155 2.42 -0.71 17.41
N LEU A 156 2.43 -1.12 16.12
CA LEU A 156 3.14 -2.31 15.61
C LEU A 156 4.33 -1.86 14.78
N ARG A 157 5.44 -2.60 14.88
CA ARG A 157 6.56 -2.38 13.96
C ARG A 157 6.25 -3.02 12.62
N HIS A 158 6.18 -2.20 11.59
CA HIS A 158 5.92 -2.66 10.22
C HIS A 158 6.47 -1.64 9.22
N LEU A 159 6.65 -2.07 7.99
CA LEU A 159 6.77 -1.19 6.84
C LEU A 159 5.36 -0.92 6.29
N HIS A 160 4.93 0.32 6.25
CA HIS A 160 3.81 0.72 5.41
C HIS A 160 4.30 0.92 3.98
N PHE A 161 3.85 0.08 3.06
CA PHE A 161 4.18 0.16 1.63
C PHE A 161 2.93 0.53 0.82
N GLN A 162 2.95 1.70 0.23
CA GLN A 162 1.81 2.23 -0.53
C GLN A 162 2.23 2.66 -1.93
N ILE A 163 1.34 2.47 -2.91
CA ILE A 163 1.55 2.93 -4.28
C ILE A 163 0.51 4.01 -4.62
N GLY A 164 0.98 5.05 -5.32
CA GLY A 164 0.15 6.09 -5.93
C GLY A 164 0.60 6.43 -7.34
N ARG A 165 -0.12 7.37 -7.96
CA ARG A 165 0.11 7.83 -9.33
C ARG A 165 0.65 9.25 -9.40
N ASN A 166 0.25 10.08 -8.45
CA ASN A 166 0.45 11.51 -8.48
C ASN A 166 1.20 11.97 -7.22
N TYR A 167 2.46 12.36 -7.40
CA TYR A 167 3.24 12.95 -6.33
C TYR A 167 2.75 14.37 -6.06
N ARG A 168 2.87 14.80 -4.81
CA ARG A 168 2.52 16.15 -4.40
C ARG A 168 3.37 17.21 -5.12
N ASP A 169 2.83 18.41 -5.24
CA ASP A 169 3.60 19.57 -5.61
C ASP A 169 4.40 20.07 -4.39
N LEU A 170 5.73 20.09 -4.48
CA LEU A 170 6.62 20.53 -3.40
C LEU A 170 6.38 21.97 -2.97
N ASN A 171 5.77 22.79 -3.85
CA ASN A 171 5.42 24.18 -3.54
C ASN A 171 4.14 24.31 -2.70
N ASN A 172 3.39 23.24 -2.55
CA ASN A 172 2.11 23.25 -1.85
C ASN A 172 2.17 22.38 -0.58
N LYS A 173 2.89 22.85 0.45
CA LYS A 173 3.14 22.12 1.71
C LYS A 173 2.00 22.22 2.73
N TRP A 174 0.83 22.73 2.36
CA TRP A 174 -0.19 23.11 3.31
C TRP A 174 -1.08 21.95 3.77
N PHE A 175 -1.13 21.71 5.07
CA PHE A 175 -2.12 20.95 5.87
C PHE A 175 -2.21 19.42 5.71
N TYR A 176 -1.42 18.79 4.87
CA TYR A 176 -1.47 17.34 4.69
C TYR A 176 -0.49 16.60 5.60
N TRP A 177 -0.86 15.43 6.05
CA TRP A 177 -0.06 14.53 6.88
C TRP A 177 -0.29 13.07 6.48
N GLY A 178 0.59 12.16 6.91
CA GLY A 178 0.54 10.77 6.47
C GLY A 178 0.68 10.63 4.96
N TRP A 179 -0.04 9.69 4.36
CA TRP A 179 0.02 9.48 2.91
C TRP A 179 -0.35 10.73 2.10
N ALA A 180 -1.31 11.53 2.57
CA ALA A 180 -1.76 12.73 1.88
C ALA A 180 -0.67 13.81 1.79
N TYR A 181 0.36 13.72 2.63
CA TYR A 181 1.53 14.58 2.53
C TYR A 181 2.32 14.31 1.25
N PHE A 182 2.35 13.08 0.76
CA PHE A 182 3.16 12.66 -0.39
C PHE A 182 2.36 12.55 -1.69
N LEU A 183 1.11 12.08 -1.63
CA LEU A 183 0.31 11.72 -2.79
C LEU A 183 -0.95 12.58 -2.93
N LYS A 184 -1.27 12.91 -4.19
CA LYS A 184 -2.51 13.61 -4.58
C LYS A 184 -3.64 12.66 -5.00
N ASP A 185 -3.44 11.35 -4.84
CA ASP A 185 -4.39 10.34 -5.33
C ASP A 185 -5.70 10.29 -4.53
N GLY A 186 -5.76 10.97 -3.39
CA GLY A 186 -6.89 10.87 -2.48
C GLY A 186 -7.11 9.43 -2.01
N ASN A 187 -8.35 9.04 -1.76
CA ASN A 187 -8.70 7.67 -1.37
C ASN A 187 -8.65 6.65 -2.53
N LYS A 188 -8.00 7.00 -3.65
CA LYS A 188 -7.85 6.16 -4.83
C LYS A 188 -6.51 5.43 -4.87
N GLY A 189 -6.05 4.93 -3.73
CA GLY A 189 -4.83 4.13 -3.64
C GLY A 189 -4.78 3.01 -4.68
N VAL A 190 -3.59 2.58 -5.03
CA VAL A 190 -3.35 1.53 -6.02
C VAL A 190 -2.97 0.24 -5.28
N ASN A 191 -3.64 -0.86 -5.60
CA ASN A 191 -3.36 -2.16 -4.98
C ASN A 191 -1.96 -2.66 -5.37
N PRO A 192 -0.99 -2.77 -4.43
CA PRO A 192 0.36 -3.26 -4.72
C PRO A 192 0.37 -4.69 -5.28
N HIS A 193 -0.61 -5.51 -4.90
CA HIS A 193 -0.69 -6.91 -5.32
C HIS A 193 -0.87 -7.12 -6.83
N LEU A 194 -1.27 -6.09 -7.57
CA LEU A 194 -1.39 -6.14 -9.03
C LEU A 194 -0.04 -6.07 -9.74
N TYR A 195 1.05 -5.73 -9.04
CA TYR A 195 2.35 -5.38 -9.64
C TYR A 195 3.47 -6.35 -9.32
N TRP A 196 3.25 -7.41 -8.53
CA TRP A 196 4.31 -8.38 -8.25
C TRP A 196 4.82 -9.01 -9.53
N SER A 197 6.13 -9.27 -9.60
CA SER A 197 6.78 -9.75 -10.83
C SER A 197 6.29 -11.13 -11.27
N ASP A 198 5.92 -12.00 -10.32
CA ASP A 198 5.39 -13.34 -10.58
C ASP A 198 3.89 -13.34 -10.93
N GLY A 199 3.27 -12.17 -10.96
CA GLY A 199 1.88 -11.93 -11.30
C GLY A 199 1.02 -11.42 -10.14
N PRO A 200 -0.23 -11.03 -10.42
CA PRO A 200 -1.15 -10.52 -9.40
C PRO A 200 -1.31 -11.48 -8.22
N ASN A 201 -1.29 -10.91 -7.02
CA ASN A 201 -1.39 -11.61 -5.74
C ASN A 201 -0.27 -12.63 -5.44
N LYS A 202 0.81 -12.65 -6.22
CA LYS A 202 1.98 -13.51 -5.99
C LYS A 202 3.14 -12.66 -5.50
N VAL A 203 3.28 -12.55 -4.18
CA VAL A 203 4.41 -11.82 -3.58
C VAL A 203 5.72 -12.35 -4.14
N THR A 204 6.53 -11.46 -4.72
CA THR A 204 7.79 -11.83 -5.38
C THR A 204 8.96 -11.29 -4.57
N CYS A 205 9.73 -12.16 -3.94
CA CYS A 205 10.96 -11.78 -3.24
C CYS A 205 12.06 -11.34 -4.21
N PHE A 206 12.81 -10.31 -3.84
CA PHE A 206 13.99 -9.93 -4.60
C PHE A 206 15.06 -11.04 -4.50
N LYS A 207 15.65 -11.39 -5.64
CA LYS A 207 16.81 -12.30 -5.76
C LYS A 207 17.85 -11.65 -6.65
N PRO A 208 19.12 -11.56 -6.21
CA PRO A 208 20.22 -11.07 -7.06
C PRO A 208 20.29 -11.83 -8.38
N ASN A 209 20.75 -11.17 -9.43
CA ASN A 209 20.95 -11.75 -10.76
C ASN A 209 19.68 -12.32 -11.44
N THR A 210 18.49 -11.97 -10.94
CA THR A 210 17.22 -12.35 -11.55
C THR A 210 16.72 -11.23 -12.47
N LYS A 211 16.25 -11.60 -13.66
CA LYS A 211 15.55 -10.66 -14.56
C LYS A 211 14.10 -10.56 -14.15
N TYR A 212 13.65 -9.36 -13.85
CA TYR A 212 12.27 -9.06 -13.49
C TYR A 212 11.55 -8.39 -14.66
N LYS A 213 10.24 -8.58 -14.73
CA LYS A 213 9.40 -7.94 -15.73
C LYS A 213 9.45 -6.42 -15.54
N LEU A 214 9.63 -5.68 -16.65
CA LEU A 214 9.63 -4.22 -16.61
C LEU A 214 8.29 -3.69 -16.07
N GLY A 215 8.35 -2.72 -15.16
CA GLY A 215 7.18 -2.16 -14.51
C GLY A 215 6.56 -3.02 -13.40
N SER A 216 7.15 -4.20 -13.11
CA SER A 216 6.77 -5.00 -11.95
C SER A 216 7.50 -4.53 -10.68
N LEU A 217 6.99 -4.99 -9.53
CA LEU A 217 7.58 -4.76 -8.23
C LEU A 217 8.07 -6.09 -7.61
N THR A 218 9.08 -6.00 -6.77
CA THR A 218 9.46 -7.04 -5.82
C THR A 218 9.10 -6.60 -4.41
N TYR A 219 8.98 -7.59 -3.52
CA TYR A 219 8.65 -7.34 -2.13
C TYR A 219 9.70 -6.43 -1.49
N PRO A 220 9.29 -5.35 -0.80
CA PRO A 220 10.21 -4.30 -0.35
C PRO A 220 10.98 -4.67 0.94
N VAL A 221 11.01 -5.94 1.28
CA VAL A 221 11.77 -6.50 2.42
C VAL A 221 12.45 -7.80 2.00
N PRO A 222 13.58 -8.18 2.62
CA PRO A 222 14.18 -9.50 2.41
C PRO A 222 13.22 -10.64 2.79
N CYS A 223 13.26 -11.73 2.04
CA CYS A 223 12.56 -12.97 2.36
C CYS A 223 13.51 -14.02 2.92
#